data_abe8be76b4a73d17ecc501f5ebda7b72
#
_entry.id   abe8be76b4a73d17ecc501f5ebda7b72
#
_cell.length_a   1.000
_cell.length_b   1.000
_cell.length_c   1.000
_cell.angle_alpha   90.00
_cell.angle_beta   90.00
_cell.angle_gamma   90.00
#
_symmetry.space_group_name_H-M   'P 1'
#
loop_
_entity.id
_entity.type
_entity.pdbx_description
1 polymer ?
#
loop_
_entity_poly.entity_id
_entity_poly.type
_entity_poly.pdbx_seq_one_letter_code
_entity_poly.pdbx_strand_id
1 'polypeptide(L)'
;MEVTSANVHDVTVVAHLLTGEETEVYGDSGYLGAGKREDAVIKNKSGKQIKYKINRRPSQVQNHSARSRGQIKRKEYEKSSVRAKVEHVFAVVKGLFQYRKTRYRGLRKQVAKLNILFALANLYLADKRGLMA
;
A
#
# COMPACT_ATOMS: atom_id res chain seq x y z
N MET A 1 -9.50 -4.62 1.45
CA MET A 1 -8.75 -4.75 0.17
C MET A 1 -9.68 -4.40 -0.98
N GLU A 2 -9.23 -3.58 -1.91
CA GLU A 2 -9.98 -3.22 -3.12
C GLU A 2 -9.41 -3.98 -4.31
N VAL A 3 -10.26 -4.50 -5.20
CA VAL A 3 -9.87 -5.19 -6.43
C VAL A 3 -10.62 -4.54 -7.57
N THR A 4 -9.89 -3.92 -8.47
CA THR A 4 -10.44 -3.18 -9.61
C THR A 4 -10.01 -3.81 -10.94
N SER A 5 -10.63 -3.39 -12.02
CA SER A 5 -10.18 -3.73 -13.37
C SER A 5 -8.86 -3.00 -13.68
N ALA A 6 -8.07 -3.55 -14.61
CA ALA A 6 -6.72 -3.06 -14.91
C ALA A 6 -6.65 -1.62 -15.47
N ASN A 7 -7.77 -1.06 -15.90
CA ASN A 7 -7.86 0.30 -16.43
C ASN A 7 -8.13 1.36 -15.34
N VAL A 8 -8.34 0.95 -14.09
CA VAL A 8 -8.58 1.89 -12.97
C VAL A 8 -7.24 2.29 -12.37
N HIS A 9 -6.98 3.59 -12.29
CA HIS A 9 -5.77 4.12 -11.68
C HIS A 9 -5.78 3.94 -10.15
N ASP A 10 -4.73 3.40 -9.57
CA ASP A 10 -4.62 3.11 -8.13
C ASP A 10 -4.90 4.35 -7.26
N VAL A 11 -4.50 5.54 -7.71
CA VAL A 11 -4.72 6.78 -6.98
C VAL A 11 -6.20 7.13 -6.78
N THR A 12 -7.09 6.64 -7.66
CA THR A 12 -8.53 6.92 -7.59
C THR A 12 -9.26 6.10 -6.55
N VAL A 13 -8.68 4.99 -6.11
CA VAL A 13 -9.29 4.09 -5.11
C VAL A 13 -8.80 4.33 -3.69
N VAL A 14 -7.87 5.28 -3.49
CA VAL A 14 -7.27 5.53 -2.17
C VAL A 14 -8.31 5.87 -1.11
N ALA A 15 -9.30 6.71 -1.45
CA ALA A 15 -10.35 7.09 -0.52
C ALA A 15 -11.18 5.89 -0.02
N HIS A 16 -11.39 4.88 -0.87
CA HIS A 16 -12.13 3.66 -0.53
C HIS A 16 -11.31 2.67 0.32
N LEU A 17 -9.98 2.81 0.32
CA LEU A 17 -9.10 1.95 1.11
C LEU A 17 -8.99 2.41 2.56
N LEU A 18 -9.32 3.67 2.84
CA LEU A 18 -9.21 4.25 4.17
C LEU A 18 -10.45 3.91 5.01
N THR A 19 -10.21 3.44 6.25
CA THR A 19 -11.27 3.13 7.23
C THR A 19 -11.72 4.37 7.99
N GLY A 20 -10.93 5.45 7.89
CA GLY A 20 -11.12 6.70 8.60
C GLY A 20 -10.50 6.73 10.02
N GLU A 21 -9.73 5.73 10.39
CA GLU A 21 -9.01 5.66 11.67
C GLU A 21 -7.52 6.00 11.51
N GLU A 22 -7.04 6.06 10.27
CA GLU A 22 -5.64 6.26 9.93
C GLU A 22 -5.17 7.66 10.35
N THR A 23 -3.95 7.74 10.86
CA THR A 23 -3.23 8.98 11.10
C THR A 23 -2.18 9.24 10.01
N GLU A 24 -1.69 8.17 9.38
CA GLU A 24 -0.67 8.21 8.35
C GLU A 24 -0.98 7.20 7.24
N VAL A 25 -0.78 7.61 6.00
CA VAL A 25 -0.97 6.78 4.80
C VAL A 25 0.35 6.72 4.04
N TYR A 26 0.83 5.51 3.79
CA TYR A 26 2.07 5.27 3.06
C TYR A 26 1.76 4.73 1.66
N GLY A 27 2.38 5.31 0.65
CA GLY A 27 2.23 4.89 -0.74
C GLY A 27 3.52 5.01 -1.53
N ASP A 28 3.58 4.35 -2.68
CA ASP A 28 4.66 4.53 -3.63
C ASP A 28 4.47 5.79 -4.49
N SER A 29 5.36 6.02 -5.43
CA SER A 29 5.30 7.18 -6.31
C SER A 29 4.11 7.20 -7.28
N GLY A 30 3.41 6.07 -7.45
CA GLY A 30 2.16 5.99 -8.22
C GLY A 30 1.00 6.71 -7.55
N TYR A 31 1.07 6.89 -6.22
CA TYR A 31 0.06 7.59 -5.42
C TYR A 31 0.37 9.07 -5.20
N LEU A 32 1.34 9.65 -5.94
CA LEU A 32 1.63 11.08 -5.86
C LEU A 32 0.38 11.91 -6.17
N GLY A 33 0.07 12.84 -5.28
CA GLY A 33 -1.11 13.70 -5.40
C GLY A 33 -2.37 13.15 -4.72
N ALA A 34 -2.36 11.92 -4.19
CA ALA A 34 -3.54 11.33 -3.53
C ALA A 34 -4.16 12.24 -2.47
N GLY A 35 -3.35 12.86 -1.61
CA GLY A 35 -3.83 13.77 -0.56
C GLY A 35 -4.28 15.17 -1.04
N LYS A 36 -4.18 15.45 -2.35
CA LYS A 36 -4.58 16.73 -2.96
C LYS A 36 -5.81 16.62 -3.85
N ARG A 37 -6.37 15.43 -4.00
CA ARG A 37 -7.57 15.19 -4.79
C ARG A 37 -8.80 15.70 -4.07
N GLU A 38 -9.84 16.01 -4.81
CA GLU A 38 -11.14 16.46 -4.27
C GLU A 38 -11.80 15.39 -3.38
N ASP A 39 -11.59 14.11 -3.72
CA ASP A 39 -12.07 12.94 -2.99
C ASP A 39 -11.14 12.49 -1.86
N ALA A 40 -10.04 13.23 -1.58
CA ALA A 40 -9.09 12.84 -0.55
C ALA A 40 -9.68 12.95 0.86
N VAL A 41 -9.53 11.88 1.64
CA VAL A 41 -9.87 11.91 3.07
C VAL A 41 -8.76 12.64 3.83
N ILE A 42 -9.00 13.90 4.21
CA ILE A 42 -8.00 14.77 4.83
C ILE A 42 -7.97 14.59 6.35
N LYS A 43 -9.11 14.27 6.98
CA LYS A 43 -9.25 14.08 8.42
C LYS A 43 -9.80 12.69 8.72
N ASN A 44 -9.29 12.08 9.78
CA ASN A 44 -9.84 10.83 10.28
C ASN A 44 -11.13 11.06 11.10
N LYS A 45 -11.79 9.98 11.54
CA LYS A 45 -13.01 10.02 12.37
C LYS A 45 -12.84 10.80 13.68
N SER A 46 -11.61 10.88 14.20
CA SER A 46 -11.27 11.66 15.40
C SER A 46 -10.94 13.12 15.11
N GLY A 47 -11.14 13.60 13.87
CA GLY A 47 -10.86 14.97 13.44
C GLY A 47 -9.38 15.31 13.24
N LYS A 48 -8.46 14.34 13.41
CA LYS A 48 -7.02 14.54 13.21
C LYS A 48 -6.68 14.48 11.71
N GLN A 49 -5.78 15.36 11.27
CA GLN A 49 -5.32 15.39 9.89
C GLN A 49 -4.53 14.13 9.53
N ILE A 50 -4.88 13.48 8.43
CA ILE A 50 -4.16 12.33 7.88
C ILE A 50 -2.92 12.81 7.12
N LYS A 51 -1.76 12.23 7.45
CA LYS A 51 -0.48 12.54 6.80
C LYS A 51 -0.21 11.55 5.66
N TYR A 52 -0.23 12.03 4.43
CA TYR A 52 0.12 11.24 3.24
C TYR A 52 1.65 11.19 3.06
N LYS A 53 2.25 10.06 3.35
CA LYS A 53 3.70 9.82 3.25
C LYS A 53 4.01 9.02 1.97
N ILE A 54 3.85 9.67 0.82
CA ILE A 54 4.08 9.08 -0.48
C ILE A 54 5.58 9.18 -0.86
N ASN A 55 6.14 8.13 -1.44
CA ASN A 55 7.51 8.13 -1.93
C ASN A 55 7.66 9.06 -3.14
N ARG A 56 8.78 9.75 -3.22
CA ARG A 56 9.13 10.58 -4.38
C ARG A 56 9.63 9.71 -5.54
N ARG A 57 9.46 10.19 -6.76
CA ARG A 57 10.11 9.58 -7.92
C ARG A 57 11.63 9.73 -7.83
N PRO A 58 12.43 8.74 -8.27
CA PRO A 58 13.90 8.82 -8.24
C PRO A 58 14.46 10.08 -8.88
N SER A 59 13.89 10.53 -9.99
CA SER A 59 14.27 11.78 -10.69
C SER A 59 14.11 13.02 -9.79
N GLN A 60 13.04 13.08 -9.01
CA GLN A 60 12.83 14.19 -8.07
C GLN A 60 13.89 14.24 -6.96
N VAL A 61 14.37 13.06 -6.52
CA VAL A 61 15.44 12.98 -5.51
C VAL A 61 16.78 13.43 -6.09
N GLN A 62 17.06 13.11 -7.35
CA GLN A 62 18.30 13.47 -8.04
C GLN A 62 18.44 14.98 -8.26
N ASN A 63 17.33 15.71 -8.42
CA ASN A 63 17.32 17.16 -8.67
C ASN A 63 17.69 18.00 -7.43
N HIS A 64 17.97 17.39 -6.29
CA HIS A 64 18.40 18.10 -5.08
C HIS A 64 19.92 18.13 -4.95
N SER A 65 20.45 19.13 -4.19
CA SER A 65 21.89 19.23 -3.89
C SER A 65 22.41 17.95 -3.20
N ALA A 66 23.71 17.69 -3.34
CA ALA A 66 24.35 16.50 -2.73
C ALA A 66 24.11 16.40 -1.21
N ARG A 67 24.16 17.53 -0.50
CA ARG A 67 23.90 17.62 0.95
C ARG A 67 22.46 17.24 1.31
N SER A 68 21.47 17.70 0.54
CA SER A 68 20.06 17.42 0.79
C SER A 68 19.67 16.00 0.38
N ARG A 69 20.32 15.43 -0.66
CA ARG A 69 20.02 14.06 -1.15
C ARG A 69 20.15 12.99 -0.08
N GLY A 70 21.15 13.08 0.80
CA GLY A 70 21.34 12.12 1.88
C GLY A 70 20.15 12.06 2.84
N GLN A 71 19.67 13.22 3.29
CA GLN A 71 18.51 13.32 4.17
C GLN A 71 17.23 12.86 3.49
N ILE A 72 17.05 13.23 2.21
CA ILE A 72 15.87 12.79 1.43
C ILE A 72 15.87 11.28 1.27
N LYS A 73 17.00 10.67 0.87
CA LYS A 73 17.12 9.21 0.73
C LYS A 73 16.79 8.48 2.03
N ARG A 74 17.25 8.99 3.18
CA ARG A 74 16.91 8.41 4.47
C ARG A 74 15.39 8.42 4.73
N LYS A 75 14.73 9.56 4.52
CA LYS A 75 13.27 9.66 4.66
C LYS A 75 12.51 8.75 3.68
N GLU A 76 12.99 8.64 2.44
CA GLU A 76 12.39 7.73 1.45
C GLU A 76 12.58 6.26 1.86
N TYR A 77 13.74 5.90 2.42
CA TYR A 77 14.01 4.58 2.97
C TYR A 77 13.08 4.24 4.15
N GLU A 78 12.87 5.17 5.08
CA GLU A 78 11.94 5.00 6.20
C GLU A 78 10.52 4.72 5.71
N LYS A 79 10.03 5.45 4.70
CA LYS A 79 8.71 5.19 4.07
C LYS A 79 8.66 3.81 3.42
N SER A 80 9.70 3.44 2.67
CA SER A 80 9.78 2.14 1.99
C SER A 80 9.83 0.98 2.98
N SER A 81 10.50 1.14 4.13
CA SER A 81 10.54 0.14 5.19
C SER A 81 9.16 -0.15 5.78
N VAL A 82 8.32 0.87 5.95
CA VAL A 82 6.93 0.66 6.39
C VAL A 82 6.13 -0.09 5.32
N ARG A 83 6.28 0.28 4.05
CA ARG A 83 5.61 -0.38 2.92
C ARG A 83 6.03 -1.84 2.73
N ALA A 84 7.29 -2.16 3.02
CA ALA A 84 7.79 -3.54 2.90
C ALA A 84 6.95 -4.55 3.70
N LYS A 85 6.26 -4.13 4.77
CA LYS A 85 5.34 -5.00 5.52
C LYS A 85 4.20 -5.53 4.65
N VAL A 86 3.67 -4.71 3.75
CA VAL A 86 2.62 -5.11 2.80
C VAL A 86 3.21 -6.02 1.72
N GLU A 87 4.43 -5.73 1.27
CA GLU A 87 5.12 -6.54 0.26
C GLU A 87 5.38 -7.97 0.74
N HIS A 88 5.58 -8.18 2.05
CA HIS A 88 5.71 -9.53 2.63
C HIS A 88 4.45 -10.37 2.43
N VAL A 89 3.26 -9.79 2.57
CA VAL A 89 1.99 -10.50 2.33
C VAL A 89 1.88 -10.88 0.85
N PHE A 90 2.20 -9.96 -0.06
CA PHE A 90 2.23 -10.25 -1.50
C PHE A 90 3.26 -11.33 -1.86
N ALA A 91 4.42 -11.34 -1.21
CA ALA A 91 5.43 -12.37 -1.43
C ALA A 91 4.90 -13.77 -1.04
N VAL A 92 4.15 -13.89 0.06
CA VAL A 92 3.50 -15.15 0.46
C VAL A 92 2.46 -15.56 -0.59
N VAL A 93 1.57 -14.64 -0.99
CA VAL A 93 0.51 -14.94 -1.97
C VAL A 93 1.08 -15.35 -3.32
N LYS A 94 2.08 -14.64 -3.84
CA LYS A 94 2.68 -14.91 -5.14
C LYS A 94 3.68 -16.09 -5.11
N GLY A 95 4.49 -16.18 -4.05
CA GLY A 95 5.53 -17.18 -3.90
C GLY A 95 5.01 -18.49 -3.32
N LEU A 96 4.60 -18.48 -2.04
CA LEU A 96 4.18 -19.70 -1.34
C LEU A 96 2.87 -20.26 -1.89
N PHE A 97 1.85 -19.42 -2.09
CA PHE A 97 0.53 -19.85 -2.60
C PHE A 97 0.47 -19.90 -4.12
N GLN A 98 1.56 -19.61 -4.84
CA GLN A 98 1.69 -19.72 -6.29
C GLN A 98 0.61 -18.94 -7.08
N TYR A 99 0.07 -17.86 -6.52
CA TYR A 99 -0.90 -17.03 -7.20
C TYR A 99 -0.22 -16.11 -8.21
N ARG A 100 0.09 -16.65 -9.42
CA ARG A 100 0.80 -15.93 -10.49
C ARG A 100 -0.12 -15.40 -11.58
N LYS A 101 -1.28 -16.04 -11.76
CA LYS A 101 -2.25 -15.68 -12.81
C LYS A 101 -3.68 -15.78 -12.29
N THR A 102 -4.54 -14.91 -12.79
CA THR A 102 -5.98 -15.03 -12.61
C THR A 102 -6.51 -16.21 -13.42
N ARG A 103 -7.16 -17.17 -12.79
CA ARG A 103 -7.71 -18.38 -13.46
C ARG A 103 -9.22 -18.32 -13.64
N TYR A 104 -9.91 -17.48 -12.87
CA TYR A 104 -11.36 -17.38 -12.92
C TYR A 104 -11.76 -16.16 -13.73
N ARG A 105 -12.81 -16.30 -14.54
CA ARG A 105 -13.46 -15.17 -15.19
C ARG A 105 -14.40 -14.46 -14.20
N GLY A 106 -14.44 -13.14 -14.26
CA GLY A 106 -15.29 -12.28 -13.47
C GLY A 106 -14.64 -11.78 -12.17
N LEU A 107 -14.78 -10.48 -11.94
CA LEU A 107 -14.16 -9.76 -10.84
C LEU A 107 -14.58 -10.31 -9.47
N ARG A 108 -15.88 -10.63 -9.29
CA ARG A 108 -16.43 -11.16 -8.03
C ARG A 108 -15.71 -12.43 -7.55
N LYS A 109 -15.42 -13.37 -8.47
CA LYS A 109 -14.71 -14.62 -8.13
C LYS A 109 -13.24 -14.34 -7.78
N GLN A 110 -12.61 -13.37 -8.44
CA GLN A 110 -11.24 -12.95 -8.13
C GLN A 110 -11.15 -12.26 -6.76
N VAL A 111 -12.10 -11.39 -6.44
CA VAL A 111 -12.19 -10.73 -5.12
C VAL A 111 -12.30 -11.78 -4.02
N ALA A 112 -13.23 -12.74 -4.14
CA ALA A 112 -13.42 -13.79 -3.15
C ALA A 112 -12.13 -14.62 -2.95
N LYS A 113 -11.50 -15.04 -4.05
CA LYS A 113 -10.24 -15.78 -3.99
C LYS A 113 -9.11 -15.00 -3.34
N LEU A 114 -8.92 -13.74 -3.73
CA LEU A 114 -7.88 -12.89 -3.17
C LEU A 114 -8.10 -12.65 -1.67
N ASN A 115 -9.33 -12.41 -1.23
CA ASN A 115 -9.64 -12.24 0.19
C ASN A 115 -9.20 -13.46 1.01
N ILE A 116 -9.47 -14.67 0.53
CA ILE A 116 -9.04 -15.91 1.21
C ILE A 116 -7.51 -16.01 1.22
N LEU A 117 -6.84 -15.76 0.08
CA LEU A 117 -5.38 -15.86 0.00
C LEU A 117 -4.69 -14.86 0.91
N PHE A 118 -5.18 -13.62 0.98
CA PHE A 118 -4.61 -12.60 1.86
C PHE A 118 -4.89 -12.91 3.34
N ALA A 119 -6.06 -13.43 3.69
CA ALA A 119 -6.35 -13.86 5.05
C ALA A 119 -5.41 -14.99 5.49
N LEU A 120 -5.23 -16.01 4.67
CA LEU A 120 -4.28 -17.11 4.93
C LEU A 120 -2.83 -16.63 5.00
N ALA A 121 -2.43 -15.68 4.14
CA ALA A 121 -1.09 -15.12 4.19
C ALA A 121 -0.83 -14.33 5.47
N ASN A 122 -1.81 -13.59 5.97
CA ASN A 122 -1.71 -12.88 7.24
C ASN A 122 -1.59 -13.87 8.42
N LEU A 123 -2.40 -14.94 8.45
CA LEU A 123 -2.30 -16.00 9.47
C LEU A 123 -0.91 -16.66 9.44
N TYR A 124 -0.43 -17.05 8.27
CA TYR A 124 0.91 -17.63 8.10
C TYR A 124 2.03 -16.70 8.60
N LEU A 125 1.93 -15.41 8.30
CA LEU A 125 2.92 -14.42 8.77
C LEU A 125 2.81 -14.15 10.28
N ALA A 126 1.61 -14.20 10.85
CA ALA A 126 1.39 -14.08 12.28
C ALA A 126 2.00 -15.26 13.04
N ASP A 127 1.76 -16.50 12.55
CA ASP A 127 2.35 -17.70 13.10
C ASP A 127 3.88 -17.66 13.08
N LYS A 128 4.47 -17.33 11.91
CA LYS A 128 5.93 -17.17 11.78
C LYS A 128 6.54 -16.13 12.72
N ARG A 129 5.77 -15.17 13.17
CA ARG A 129 6.21 -14.12 14.12
C ARG A 129 5.93 -14.49 15.57
N GLY A 130 5.42 -15.65 15.85
CA GLY A 130 5.02 -16.10 17.21
C GLY A 130 3.86 -15.29 17.80
N LEU A 131 3.00 -14.71 16.95
CA LEU A 131 1.84 -13.93 17.39
C LEU A 131 0.57 -14.77 17.55
N MET A 132 0.65 -16.07 17.30
CA MET A 132 -0.45 -17.04 17.40
C MET A 132 -0.22 -18.07 18.53
N ALA A 133 0.55 -17.69 19.53
CA ALA A 133 0.75 -18.51 20.73
C ALA A 133 -0.33 -18.26 21.77
#